data_ba11fb6dbca5976db78d7b4d3017d302
#
_entry.id   ba11fb6dbca5976db78d7b4d3017d302
#
_cell.length_a   1.000
_cell.length_b   1.000
_cell.length_c   1.000
_cell.angle_alpha   90.00
_cell.angle_beta   90.00
_cell.angle_gamma   90.00
#
_symmetry.space_group_name_H-M   'P 1'
#
loop_
_entity.id
_entity.type
_entity.pdbx_description
1 polymer ?
#
loop_
_entity_poly.entity_id
_entity_poly.type
_entity_poly.pdbx_seq_one_letter_code
_entity_poly.pdbx_strand_id
1 'polypeptide(L)'
;MKLEMKETATEFLFFVNNEPAARIKKQTDRFDSFVFHEGDVVEWTCKTAKETDHMCMELEDCFEAKHIVVPAVSYDQNPWGKDHEYKGLEKDGIPYSFAYHRTAVPGATVSKGNRVSLAVCSSDTASGSMFIQNKKAVHRLIWPETESPQYLMADCFMPEYIGKIKPRCEFKGWIFFSDQCDADEKMMLYIWKQNIKRLHPKQSAQTIWNWSVEYAKKLYTHDGEIHAFNIGFRWDGNEWVKREEMKYEIGWCGQNASLAVSLLYDYQM
;
A
#
# COMPACT_ATOMS: atom_id res chain seq x y z
N MET A 1 5.71 -18.86 15.83
CA MET A 1 5.27 -19.53 14.60
C MET A 1 6.45 -20.27 13.97
N LYS A 2 6.23 -21.41 13.34
CA LYS A 2 7.26 -22.13 12.57
C LYS A 2 6.97 -21.88 11.09
N LEU A 3 7.87 -21.21 10.38
CA LEU A 3 7.79 -20.94 8.96
C LEU A 3 8.83 -21.79 8.21
N GLU A 4 8.40 -22.54 7.23
CA GLU A 4 9.25 -23.41 6.42
C GLU A 4 8.92 -23.28 4.94
N MET A 5 9.88 -23.51 4.08
CA MET A 5 9.69 -23.58 2.64
C MET A 5 10.19 -24.96 2.12
N LYS A 6 9.44 -25.51 1.19
CA LYS A 6 9.85 -26.68 0.41
C LYS A 6 9.86 -26.34 -1.07
N GLU A 7 10.91 -26.70 -1.73
CA GLU A 7 11.06 -26.55 -3.17
C GLU A 7 10.72 -27.89 -3.86
N THR A 8 9.90 -27.81 -4.90
CA THR A 8 9.57 -28.95 -5.77
C THR A 8 10.08 -28.68 -7.19
N ALA A 9 9.83 -29.60 -8.11
CA ALA A 9 10.17 -29.38 -9.52
C ALA A 9 9.43 -28.19 -10.15
N THR A 10 8.21 -27.88 -9.70
CA THR A 10 7.31 -26.92 -10.34
C THR A 10 6.95 -25.70 -9.49
N GLU A 11 7.19 -25.74 -8.18
CA GLU A 11 6.76 -24.68 -7.29
C GLU A 11 7.59 -24.58 -6.00
N PHE A 12 7.47 -23.44 -5.33
CA PHE A 12 7.90 -23.22 -3.94
C PHE A 12 6.66 -23.21 -3.06
N LEU A 13 6.67 -24.01 -1.99
CA LEU A 13 5.58 -24.15 -1.03
C LEU A 13 6.02 -23.61 0.33
N PHE A 14 5.24 -22.71 0.88
CA PHE A 14 5.45 -22.16 2.23
C PHE A 14 4.50 -22.81 3.22
N PHE A 15 5.00 -23.13 4.39
CA PHE A 15 4.25 -23.77 5.47
C PHE A 15 4.32 -22.93 6.74
N VAL A 16 3.19 -22.74 7.37
CA VAL A 16 3.04 -22.12 8.69
C VAL A 16 2.59 -23.21 9.65
N ASN A 17 3.38 -23.49 10.70
CA ASN A 17 3.10 -24.54 11.68
C ASN A 17 2.81 -25.92 11.04
N ASN A 18 3.55 -26.29 9.99
CA ASN A 18 3.43 -27.48 9.16
C ASN A 18 2.20 -27.54 8.23
N GLU A 19 1.34 -26.52 8.22
CA GLU A 19 0.21 -26.43 7.29
C GLU A 19 0.60 -25.59 6.07
N PRO A 20 0.19 -25.98 4.85
CA PRO A 20 0.46 -25.19 3.65
C PRO A 20 -0.20 -23.81 3.73
N ALA A 21 0.58 -22.75 3.57
CA ALA A 21 0.11 -21.37 3.64
C ALA A 21 0.07 -20.68 2.28
N ALA A 22 1.11 -20.86 1.47
CA ALA A 22 1.20 -20.20 0.16
C ALA A 22 2.06 -21.01 -0.81
N ARG A 23 1.92 -20.70 -2.11
CA ARG A 23 2.76 -21.26 -3.17
C ARG A 23 3.12 -20.24 -4.23
N ILE A 24 4.31 -20.38 -4.80
CA ILE A 24 4.78 -19.66 -5.97
C ILE A 24 5.15 -20.66 -7.05
N LYS A 25 4.53 -20.58 -8.23
CA LYS A 25 4.89 -21.45 -9.37
C LYS A 25 6.21 -20.98 -9.98
N LYS A 26 7.08 -21.94 -10.27
CA LYS A 26 8.33 -21.67 -10.99
C LYS A 26 8.05 -21.29 -12.43
N GLN A 27 8.82 -20.34 -12.93
CA GLN A 27 8.81 -19.93 -14.34
C GLN A 27 10.14 -20.28 -14.97
N THR A 28 10.14 -20.69 -16.23
CA THR A 28 11.33 -21.24 -16.92
C THR A 28 12.40 -20.20 -17.25
N ASP A 29 12.02 -18.95 -17.38
CA ASP A 29 12.86 -17.80 -17.74
C ASP A 29 13.33 -16.97 -16.54
N ARG A 30 12.99 -17.45 -15.32
CA ARG A 30 13.16 -16.74 -14.06
C ARG A 30 13.80 -17.63 -13.00
N PHE A 31 14.68 -17.04 -12.23
CA PHE A 31 15.27 -17.61 -11.04
C PHE A 31 14.76 -16.87 -9.80
N ASP A 32 14.03 -17.57 -8.92
CA ASP A 32 13.53 -17.04 -7.67
C ASP A 32 14.40 -17.50 -6.51
N SER A 33 14.68 -16.59 -5.58
CA SER A 33 15.38 -16.85 -4.34
C SER A 33 14.66 -16.23 -3.14
N PHE A 34 14.84 -16.84 -1.96
CA PHE A 34 14.14 -16.45 -0.74
C PHE A 34 15.13 -16.36 0.42
N VAL A 35 15.02 -15.25 1.17
CA VAL A 35 15.79 -15.04 2.40
C VAL A 35 14.81 -14.90 3.55
N PHE A 36 14.96 -15.72 4.57
CA PHE A 36 14.11 -15.68 5.77
C PHE A 36 14.71 -14.71 6.78
N HIS A 37 13.93 -13.77 7.24
CA HIS A 37 14.28 -12.79 8.25
C HIS A 37 13.54 -13.07 9.56
N GLU A 38 14.00 -12.47 10.65
CA GLU A 38 13.28 -12.48 11.92
C GLU A 38 11.88 -11.88 11.77
N GLY A 39 10.92 -12.39 12.56
CA GLY A 39 9.54 -11.92 12.56
C GLY A 39 8.68 -12.48 11.43
N ASP A 40 9.06 -13.66 10.91
CA ASP A 40 8.27 -14.39 9.90
C ASP A 40 8.12 -13.64 8.57
N VAL A 41 9.19 -12.94 8.18
CA VAL A 41 9.31 -12.18 6.95
C VAL A 41 10.19 -12.92 5.96
N VAL A 42 9.74 -13.05 4.73
CA VAL A 42 10.50 -13.65 3.63
C VAL A 42 10.76 -12.57 2.58
N GLU A 43 12.03 -12.26 2.35
CA GLU A 43 12.44 -11.48 1.21
C GLU A 43 12.48 -12.38 -0.03
N TRP A 44 11.72 -12.02 -1.02
CA TRP A 44 11.71 -12.67 -2.31
C TRP A 44 12.48 -11.83 -3.33
N THR A 45 13.34 -12.48 -4.09
CA THR A 45 14.05 -11.87 -5.21
C THR A 45 13.85 -12.72 -6.45
N CYS A 46 13.43 -12.08 -7.53
CA CYS A 46 13.36 -12.64 -8.86
C CYS A 46 14.51 -12.12 -9.73
N LYS A 47 15.18 -13.01 -10.46
CA LYS A 47 16.20 -12.66 -11.45
C LYS A 47 15.89 -13.28 -12.79
N THR A 48 16.09 -12.51 -13.85
CA THR A 48 16.00 -12.97 -15.23
C THR A 48 17.39 -13.00 -15.88
N ALA A 49 17.59 -13.90 -16.84
CA ALA A 49 18.88 -14.04 -17.54
C ALA A 49 19.21 -12.83 -18.42
N LYS A 50 18.20 -12.09 -18.85
CA LYS A 50 18.32 -10.87 -19.67
C LYS A 50 17.48 -9.77 -19.05
N GLU A 51 17.87 -8.53 -19.30
CA GLU A 51 17.03 -7.40 -18.93
C GLU A 51 15.65 -7.51 -19.55
N THR A 52 14.64 -7.19 -18.75
CA THR A 52 13.24 -7.17 -19.15
C THR A 52 12.60 -5.85 -18.73
N ASP A 53 11.61 -5.44 -19.48
CA ASP A 53 10.78 -4.26 -19.20
C ASP A 53 9.56 -4.57 -18.35
N HIS A 54 9.32 -5.84 -18.02
CA HIS A 54 8.21 -6.27 -17.20
C HIS A 54 8.57 -7.51 -16.37
N MET A 55 8.18 -7.49 -15.09
CA MET A 55 8.25 -8.63 -14.19
C MET A 55 6.99 -8.72 -13.33
N CYS A 56 6.52 -9.93 -13.11
CA CYS A 56 5.37 -10.18 -12.24
C CYS A 56 5.68 -11.35 -11.31
N MET A 57 5.53 -11.14 -10.00
CA MET A 57 5.46 -12.23 -9.03
C MET A 57 4.02 -12.59 -8.77
N GLU A 58 3.70 -13.87 -8.78
CA GLU A 58 2.39 -14.39 -8.43
C GLU A 58 2.52 -15.39 -7.28
N LEU A 59 1.78 -15.15 -6.21
CA LEU A 59 1.72 -16.00 -5.04
C LEU A 59 0.27 -16.35 -4.75
N GLU A 60 -0.03 -17.63 -4.62
CA GLU A 60 -1.38 -18.14 -4.37
C GLU A 60 -1.49 -18.67 -2.93
N ASP A 61 -2.56 -18.29 -2.24
CA ASP A 61 -2.90 -18.88 -0.94
C ASP A 61 -3.14 -20.39 -1.03
N CYS A 62 -2.71 -21.13 -0.02
CA CYS A 62 -3.12 -22.52 0.17
C CYS A 62 -4.33 -22.67 1.09
N PHE A 63 -4.83 -21.58 1.68
CA PHE A 63 -5.98 -21.54 2.57
C PHE A 63 -7.16 -20.76 1.93
N GLU A 64 -8.34 -20.89 2.52
CA GLU A 64 -9.51 -20.11 2.11
C GLU A 64 -9.40 -18.68 2.67
N ALA A 65 -9.37 -17.68 1.79
CA ALA A 65 -9.36 -16.28 2.18
C ALA A 65 -10.76 -15.86 2.67
N LYS A 66 -10.86 -15.46 3.93
CA LYS A 66 -12.10 -14.95 4.56
C LYS A 66 -12.20 -13.44 4.47
N HIS A 67 -11.08 -12.77 4.55
CA HIS A 67 -10.96 -11.33 4.42
C HIS A 67 -9.79 -11.01 3.50
N ILE A 68 -9.93 -9.94 2.74
CA ILE A 68 -8.86 -9.41 1.91
C ILE A 68 -8.69 -7.92 2.17
N VAL A 69 -7.45 -7.45 2.04
CA VAL A 69 -7.12 -6.02 2.03
C VAL A 69 -6.30 -5.72 0.80
N VAL A 70 -6.82 -4.84 -0.02
CA VAL A 70 -6.08 -4.19 -1.10
C VAL A 70 -6.09 -2.70 -0.77
N PRO A 71 -4.99 -2.10 -0.35
CA PRO A 71 -4.95 -0.70 0.07
C PRO A 71 -5.55 0.22 -0.98
N ALA A 72 -6.33 1.20 -0.52
CA ALA A 72 -7.13 2.12 -1.32
C ALA A 72 -8.31 1.50 -2.10
N VAL A 73 -8.55 0.20 -1.97
CA VAL A 73 -9.60 -0.51 -2.72
C VAL A 73 -10.53 -1.29 -1.82
N SER A 74 -9.99 -2.25 -1.10
CA SER A 74 -10.73 -3.10 -0.19
C SER A 74 -10.01 -3.14 1.15
N TYR A 75 -10.77 -2.89 2.22
CA TYR A 75 -10.29 -2.89 3.59
C TYR A 75 -10.91 -4.04 4.37
N ASP A 76 -10.23 -4.46 5.42
CA ASP A 76 -10.69 -5.54 6.29
C ASP A 76 -12.14 -5.29 6.73
N GLN A 77 -12.94 -6.36 6.70
CA GLN A 77 -14.38 -6.36 6.93
C GLN A 77 -15.23 -5.57 5.91
N ASN A 78 -14.64 -4.97 4.89
CA ASN A 78 -15.38 -4.46 3.77
C ASN A 78 -16.02 -5.65 3.03
N PRO A 79 -17.34 -5.63 2.73
CA PRO A 79 -17.99 -6.73 2.00
C PRO A 79 -17.48 -6.88 0.56
N TRP A 80 -16.80 -5.90 0.06
CA TRP A 80 -16.28 -5.91 -1.30
C TRP A 80 -15.15 -6.92 -1.45
N GLY A 81 -15.32 -7.86 -2.37
CA GLY A 81 -14.40 -8.99 -2.56
C GLY A 81 -14.52 -10.11 -1.53
N LYS A 82 -15.35 -9.94 -0.49
CA LYS A 82 -15.67 -11.00 0.46
C LYS A 82 -16.68 -11.95 -0.16
N ASP A 83 -16.38 -13.24 -0.11
CA ASP A 83 -17.25 -14.32 -0.61
C ASP A 83 -17.57 -14.26 -2.13
N HIS A 84 -16.92 -13.39 -2.88
CA HIS A 84 -17.05 -13.28 -4.31
C HIS A 84 -15.75 -13.66 -5.02
N GLU A 85 -15.86 -14.37 -6.13
CA GLU A 85 -14.75 -14.47 -7.07
C GLU A 85 -14.51 -13.07 -7.64
N TYR A 86 -13.49 -12.44 -7.11
CA TYR A 86 -13.08 -11.15 -7.58
C TYR A 86 -12.26 -11.33 -8.85
N LYS A 87 -12.90 -11.17 -10.00
CA LYS A 87 -12.22 -11.26 -11.31
C LYS A 87 -11.34 -10.04 -11.57
N GLY A 88 -11.44 -9.05 -10.71
CA GLY A 88 -10.78 -7.79 -10.93
C GLY A 88 -11.39 -7.02 -12.09
N LEU A 89 -10.95 -5.81 -12.24
CA LEU A 89 -11.25 -5.01 -13.40
C LEU A 89 -10.17 -5.32 -14.42
N GLU A 90 -10.45 -6.26 -15.32
CA GLU A 90 -9.49 -6.70 -16.31
C GLU A 90 -9.40 -5.71 -17.46
N LYS A 91 -8.19 -5.21 -17.69
CA LYS A 91 -7.76 -4.80 -19.02
C LYS A 91 -6.43 -5.48 -19.30
N ASP A 92 -6.30 -6.03 -20.47
CA ASP A 92 -5.06 -6.69 -20.95
C ASP A 92 -4.63 -7.88 -20.06
N GLY A 93 -5.59 -8.57 -19.43
CA GLY A 93 -5.35 -9.73 -18.58
C GLY A 93 -4.73 -9.42 -17.22
N ILE A 94 -4.62 -8.15 -16.84
CA ILE A 94 -4.14 -7.73 -15.53
C ILE A 94 -5.35 -7.42 -14.65
N PRO A 95 -5.72 -8.30 -13.70
CA PRO A 95 -6.77 -7.99 -12.76
C PRO A 95 -6.29 -6.90 -11.83
N TYR A 96 -7.14 -5.98 -11.56
CA TYR A 96 -7.13 -4.99 -10.51
C TYR A 96 -5.75 -4.64 -9.94
N SER A 97 -5.13 -3.59 -10.43
CA SER A 97 -3.83 -3.12 -9.97
C SER A 97 -3.87 -1.66 -9.53
N PHE A 98 -3.09 -1.34 -8.52
CA PHE A 98 -2.90 0.01 -8.01
C PHE A 98 -1.44 0.42 -8.14
N ALA A 99 -1.22 1.61 -8.65
CA ALA A 99 0.09 2.21 -8.69
C ALA A 99 0.62 2.42 -7.25
N TYR A 100 1.91 2.18 -7.05
CA TYR A 100 2.51 2.16 -5.72
C TYR A 100 2.35 3.49 -4.97
N HIS A 101 2.39 4.61 -5.67
CA HIS A 101 2.28 5.94 -5.07
C HIS A 101 0.89 6.25 -4.49
N ARG A 102 -0.12 5.45 -4.82
CA ARG A 102 -1.49 5.58 -4.28
C ARG A 102 -1.71 4.78 -3.00
N THR A 103 -0.75 3.98 -2.59
CA THR A 103 -0.86 3.12 -1.43
C THR A 103 0.20 3.46 -0.38
N ALA A 104 -0.15 3.32 0.89
CA ALA A 104 0.79 3.57 1.99
C ALA A 104 1.96 2.59 2.00
N VAL A 105 1.75 1.38 1.48
CA VAL A 105 2.77 0.35 1.30
C VAL A 105 2.78 -0.09 -0.15
N PRO A 106 3.89 0.08 -0.88
CA PRO A 106 3.97 -0.23 -2.31
C PRO A 106 3.59 -1.66 -2.65
N GLY A 107 2.64 -1.83 -3.57
CA GLY A 107 2.20 -3.14 -4.04
C GLY A 107 1.52 -4.02 -3.00
N ALA A 108 1.11 -3.47 -1.85
CA ALA A 108 0.58 -4.26 -0.76
C ALA A 108 -0.74 -4.95 -1.11
N THR A 109 -0.84 -6.24 -0.76
CA THR A 109 -2.08 -7.01 -0.76
C THR A 109 -2.07 -7.97 0.42
N VAL A 110 -3.22 -8.21 1.02
CA VAL A 110 -3.35 -9.04 2.23
C VAL A 110 -4.52 -9.99 2.10
N SER A 111 -4.31 -11.24 2.52
CA SER A 111 -5.37 -12.23 2.71
C SER A 111 -5.35 -12.76 4.15
N LYS A 112 -6.52 -12.97 4.71
CA LYS A 112 -6.70 -13.54 6.05
C LYS A 112 -7.65 -14.75 5.97
N GLY A 113 -7.19 -15.87 6.48
CA GLY A 113 -7.99 -17.06 6.72
C GLY A 113 -8.47 -17.14 8.17
N ASN A 114 -8.80 -18.34 8.64
CA ASN A 114 -9.22 -18.56 10.03
C ASN A 114 -8.04 -18.56 11.03
N ARG A 115 -6.87 -19.06 10.61
CA ARG A 115 -5.70 -19.29 11.48
C ARG A 115 -4.38 -18.89 10.83
N VAL A 116 -4.45 -18.28 9.67
CA VAL A 116 -3.27 -17.87 8.91
C VAL A 116 -3.62 -16.63 8.12
N SER A 117 -2.70 -15.72 8.04
CA SER A 117 -2.77 -14.59 7.13
C SER A 117 -1.46 -14.41 6.39
N LEU A 118 -1.56 -13.74 5.27
CA LEU A 118 -0.46 -13.47 4.36
C LEU A 118 -0.57 -12.03 3.87
N ALA A 119 0.55 -11.33 3.87
CA ALA A 119 0.68 -10.03 3.25
C ALA A 119 1.87 -10.03 2.31
N VAL A 120 1.75 -9.33 1.20
CA VAL A 120 2.80 -9.20 0.20
C VAL A 120 2.97 -7.72 -0.10
N CYS A 121 4.21 -7.26 -0.24
CA CYS A 121 4.49 -5.92 -0.73
C CYS A 121 5.81 -5.86 -1.50
N SER A 122 5.97 -4.80 -2.28
CA SER A 122 7.19 -4.57 -3.03
C SER A 122 8.23 -3.80 -2.23
N SER A 123 9.50 -4.05 -2.52
CA SER A 123 10.61 -3.22 -2.09
C SER A 123 10.86 -2.02 -2.99
N ASP A 124 10.11 -1.91 -4.08
CA ASP A 124 10.36 -1.01 -5.19
C ASP A 124 9.04 -0.46 -5.79
N THR A 125 9.15 0.34 -6.83
CA THR A 125 8.04 0.92 -7.59
C THR A 125 7.27 -0.17 -8.35
N ALA A 126 6.39 -0.88 -7.67
CA ALA A 126 5.56 -1.93 -8.25
C ALA A 126 4.10 -1.78 -7.82
N SER A 127 3.20 -2.23 -8.63
CA SER A 127 1.78 -2.31 -8.31
C SER A 127 1.46 -3.60 -7.59
N GLY A 128 0.52 -3.51 -6.64
CA GLY A 128 -0.18 -4.65 -6.10
C GLY A 128 -1.43 -4.96 -6.91
N SER A 129 -1.71 -6.24 -7.07
CA SER A 129 -2.95 -6.75 -7.65
C SER A 129 -3.37 -8.00 -6.90
N MET A 130 -4.66 -8.22 -6.77
CA MET A 130 -5.18 -9.43 -6.15
C MET A 130 -6.51 -9.84 -6.79
N PHE A 131 -6.74 -11.14 -6.88
CA PHE A 131 -8.04 -11.70 -7.23
C PHE A 131 -8.33 -12.95 -6.38
N ILE A 132 -9.60 -13.31 -6.28
CA ILE A 132 -10.03 -14.51 -5.58
C ILE A 132 -10.41 -15.56 -6.63
N GLN A 133 -9.83 -16.75 -6.50
CA GLN A 133 -10.16 -17.90 -7.33
C GLN A 133 -10.36 -19.13 -6.44
N ASN A 134 -11.50 -19.79 -6.54
CA ASN A 134 -11.82 -20.94 -5.71
C ASN A 134 -11.62 -20.67 -4.20
N LYS A 135 -12.09 -19.51 -3.75
CA LYS A 135 -11.96 -19.01 -2.37
C LYS A 135 -10.52 -18.77 -1.89
N LYS A 136 -9.54 -18.83 -2.76
CA LYS A 136 -8.12 -18.56 -2.47
C LYS A 136 -7.73 -17.24 -3.09
N ALA A 137 -6.94 -16.46 -2.36
CA ALA A 137 -6.38 -15.25 -2.92
C ALA A 137 -5.15 -15.58 -3.78
N VAL A 138 -5.02 -14.86 -4.87
CA VAL A 138 -3.83 -14.82 -5.70
C VAL A 138 -3.29 -13.39 -5.65
N HIS A 139 -2.14 -13.23 -5.06
CA HIS A 139 -1.44 -11.96 -4.92
C HIS A 139 -0.48 -11.77 -6.08
N ARG A 140 -0.42 -10.57 -6.61
CA ARG A 140 0.54 -10.21 -7.67
C ARG A 140 1.31 -8.95 -7.30
N LEU A 141 2.62 -8.98 -7.50
CA LEU A 141 3.45 -7.80 -7.58
C LEU A 141 3.87 -7.60 -9.02
N ILE A 142 3.58 -6.44 -9.58
CA ILE A 142 3.78 -6.13 -11.00
C ILE A 142 4.76 -4.96 -11.11
N TRP A 143 5.87 -5.19 -11.76
CA TRP A 143 6.85 -4.16 -12.09
C TRP A 143 7.00 -4.04 -13.62
N PRO A 144 7.08 -2.83 -14.20
CA PRO A 144 6.90 -1.54 -13.55
C PRO A 144 5.48 -1.35 -13.02
N GLU A 145 5.29 -0.32 -12.16
CA GLU A 145 3.96 -0.05 -11.64
C GLU A 145 2.96 0.17 -12.77
N THR A 146 1.77 -0.37 -12.60
CA THR A 146 0.65 -0.21 -13.54
C THR A 146 -0.65 0.02 -12.76
N GLU A 147 -1.64 0.60 -13.39
CA GLU A 147 -2.93 0.85 -12.77
C GLU A 147 -4.06 0.39 -13.69
N SER A 148 -5.06 -0.25 -13.11
CA SER A 148 -6.24 -0.67 -13.87
C SER A 148 -7.00 0.54 -14.39
N PRO A 149 -7.35 0.59 -15.68
CA PRO A 149 -7.92 1.77 -16.32
C PRO A 149 -9.22 2.28 -15.74
N GLN A 150 -9.98 1.40 -15.08
CA GLN A 150 -11.23 1.77 -14.40
C GLN A 150 -11.03 2.73 -13.24
N TYR A 151 -9.81 2.86 -12.73
CA TYR A 151 -9.44 3.83 -11.71
C TYR A 151 -8.78 5.07 -12.27
N LEU A 152 -8.45 5.05 -13.54
CA LEU A 152 -8.09 6.23 -14.27
C LEU A 152 -9.39 7.02 -14.46
N MET A 153 -9.69 7.94 -13.58
CA MET A 153 -10.62 9.01 -13.90
C MET A 153 -10.12 9.62 -15.19
N ALA A 154 -10.98 9.67 -16.20
CA ALA A 154 -10.67 10.09 -17.56
C ALA A 154 -9.50 11.07 -17.60
N ASP A 155 -8.49 10.77 -18.38
CA ASP A 155 -7.26 11.55 -18.56
C ASP A 155 -6.30 11.60 -17.35
N CYS A 156 -6.61 10.92 -16.28
CA CYS A 156 -5.76 10.87 -15.11
C CYS A 156 -4.99 9.55 -15.06
N PHE A 157 -3.79 9.57 -15.51
CA PHE A 157 -2.72 9.23 -14.67
C PHE A 157 -2.12 7.84 -14.81
N MET A 158 -1.51 7.57 -15.93
CA MET A 158 -0.31 6.75 -15.91
C MET A 158 0.84 7.71 -15.57
N PRO A 159 1.62 7.47 -14.50
CA PRO A 159 2.75 8.33 -14.22
C PRO A 159 3.65 8.43 -15.46
N GLU A 160 3.95 9.64 -15.91
CA GLU A 160 4.77 9.88 -17.11
C GLU A 160 6.14 9.17 -17.06
N TYR A 161 6.60 8.84 -15.86
CA TYR A 161 7.88 8.16 -15.66
C TYR A 161 7.84 6.66 -15.97
N ILE A 162 6.67 6.00 -16.04
CA ILE A 162 6.57 4.57 -16.36
C ILE A 162 7.23 4.30 -17.71
N GLY A 163 6.98 5.14 -18.70
CA GLY A 163 7.63 5.04 -20.01
C GLY A 163 9.13 5.32 -20.01
N LYS A 164 9.70 5.77 -18.88
CA LYS A 164 11.13 6.10 -18.72
C LYS A 164 11.88 5.07 -17.85
N ILE A 165 11.18 4.04 -17.37
CA ILE A 165 11.80 2.98 -16.56
C ILE A 165 12.71 2.15 -17.46
N LYS A 166 13.97 2.03 -17.06
CA LYS A 166 14.95 1.21 -17.79
C LYS A 166 14.69 -0.28 -17.51
N PRO A 167 14.83 -1.14 -18.51
CA PRO A 167 14.85 -2.59 -18.32
C PRO A 167 15.83 -3.01 -17.23
N ARG A 168 15.51 -4.08 -16.51
CA ARG A 168 16.35 -4.63 -15.44
C ARG A 168 16.25 -6.15 -15.35
N CYS A 169 17.20 -6.77 -14.63
CA CYS A 169 17.25 -8.22 -14.43
C CYS A 169 16.76 -8.66 -13.06
N GLU A 170 16.42 -7.73 -12.17
CA GLU A 170 16.11 -8.08 -10.78
C GLU A 170 14.88 -7.30 -10.28
N PHE A 171 14.03 -8.03 -9.53
CA PHE A 171 12.86 -7.48 -8.86
C PHE A 171 12.72 -8.12 -7.48
N LYS A 172 12.33 -7.33 -6.48
CA LYS A 172 12.25 -7.75 -5.08
C LYS A 172 10.94 -7.37 -4.42
N GLY A 173 10.57 -8.19 -3.43
CA GLY A 173 9.45 -7.92 -2.56
C GLY A 173 9.57 -8.67 -1.24
N TRP A 174 8.60 -8.46 -0.37
CA TRP A 174 8.48 -9.14 0.91
C TRP A 174 7.16 -9.87 1.03
N ILE A 175 7.22 -11.01 1.70
CA ILE A 175 6.08 -11.86 2.05
C ILE A 175 6.07 -11.99 3.56
N PHE A 176 4.95 -11.70 4.17
CA PHE A 176 4.73 -11.74 5.62
C PHE A 176 3.72 -12.83 5.92
N PHE A 177 4.05 -13.68 6.87
CA PHE A 177 3.18 -14.74 7.33
C PHE A 177 2.77 -14.51 8.78
N SER A 178 1.57 -14.94 9.15
CA SER A 178 1.12 -14.95 10.54
C SER A 178 0.14 -16.08 10.81
N ASP A 179 0.27 -16.69 11.98
CA ASP A 179 -0.70 -17.62 12.57
C ASP A 179 -1.69 -16.93 13.53
N GLN A 180 -1.63 -15.58 13.62
CA GLN A 180 -2.52 -14.74 14.42
C GLN A 180 -3.43 -13.84 13.55
N CYS A 181 -3.43 -14.04 12.24
CA CYS A 181 -4.19 -13.22 11.27
C CYS A 181 -3.83 -11.71 11.28
N ASP A 182 -2.58 -11.37 11.62
CA ASP A 182 -2.03 -10.01 11.73
C ASP A 182 -0.87 -9.73 10.74
N ALA A 183 -0.82 -10.42 9.61
CA ALA A 183 0.26 -10.23 8.62
C ALA A 183 0.31 -8.81 8.05
N ASP A 184 -0.82 -8.12 7.97
CA ASP A 184 -0.91 -6.70 7.60
C ASP A 184 -0.23 -5.79 8.63
N GLU A 185 -0.46 -6.02 9.92
CA GLU A 185 0.18 -5.26 10.98
C GLU A 185 1.71 -5.50 10.99
N LYS A 186 2.12 -6.76 10.83
CA LYS A 186 3.55 -7.12 10.70
C LYS A 186 4.19 -6.42 9.51
N MET A 187 3.54 -6.43 8.35
CA MET A 187 4.01 -5.73 7.16
C MET A 187 4.14 -4.23 7.41
N MET A 188 3.09 -3.59 7.91
CA MET A 188 3.07 -2.16 8.20
C MET A 188 4.20 -1.78 9.18
N LEU A 189 4.35 -2.54 10.26
CA LEU A 189 5.39 -2.29 11.27
C LEU A 189 6.81 -2.48 10.71
N TYR A 190 7.00 -3.52 9.86
CA TYR A 190 8.28 -3.78 9.22
C TYR A 190 8.67 -2.63 8.28
N ILE A 191 7.78 -2.24 7.38
CA ILE A 191 8.01 -1.16 6.43
C ILE A 191 8.24 0.17 7.15
N TRP A 192 7.43 0.45 8.18
CA TRP A 192 7.62 1.63 9.02
C TRP A 192 9.01 1.67 9.67
N LYS A 193 9.44 0.56 10.28
CA LYS A 193 10.77 0.46 10.90
C LYS A 193 11.91 0.66 9.90
N GLN A 194 11.76 0.17 8.67
CA GLN A 194 12.76 0.38 7.62
C GLN A 194 12.83 1.86 7.20
N ASN A 195 11.70 2.54 7.15
CA ASN A 195 11.62 3.92 6.69
C ASN A 195 11.94 4.94 7.79
N ILE A 196 11.54 4.70 9.03
CA ILE A 196 11.78 5.65 10.14
C ILE A 196 13.27 5.89 10.40
N LYS A 197 14.12 4.91 10.08
CA LYS A 197 15.58 5.09 10.17
C LYS A 197 16.11 6.17 9.22
N ARG A 198 15.33 6.53 8.18
CA ARG A 198 15.65 7.56 7.20
C ARG A 198 15.04 8.91 7.53
N LEU A 199 14.05 8.91 8.45
CA LEU A 199 13.37 10.12 8.87
C LEU A 199 14.06 10.66 10.12
N HIS A 200 15.06 11.50 9.90
CA HIS A 200 15.62 12.34 10.96
C HIS A 200 15.01 13.73 10.82
N PRO A 201 13.99 14.09 11.61
CA PRO A 201 13.42 15.42 11.55
C PRO A 201 14.52 16.43 11.88
N LYS A 202 14.76 17.37 10.97
CA LYS A 202 15.75 18.44 11.16
C LYS A 202 15.33 19.45 12.22
N GLN A 203 14.05 19.43 12.57
CA GLN A 203 13.44 20.39 13.49
C GLN A 203 12.94 19.67 14.76
N SER A 204 12.94 20.38 15.86
CA SER A 204 12.35 19.86 17.11
C SER A 204 10.81 19.73 16.98
N ALA A 205 10.21 18.85 17.77
CA ALA A 205 8.76 18.73 17.85
C ALA A 205 8.09 20.08 18.20
N GLN A 206 8.69 20.86 19.11
CA GLN A 206 8.21 22.19 19.47
C GLN A 206 8.24 23.17 18.29
N THR A 207 9.29 23.13 17.48
CA THR A 207 9.38 23.99 16.28
C THR A 207 8.30 23.63 15.29
N ILE A 208 8.07 22.33 15.06
CA ILE A 208 7.02 21.84 14.14
C ILE A 208 5.64 22.24 14.68
N TRP A 209 5.42 22.07 15.99
CA TRP A 209 4.18 22.51 16.63
C TRP A 209 3.91 23.99 16.41
N ASN A 210 4.89 24.85 16.71
CA ASN A 210 4.75 26.30 16.53
C ASN A 210 4.42 26.68 15.09
N TRP A 211 5.09 26.05 14.11
CA TRP A 211 4.75 26.28 12.69
C TRP A 211 3.33 25.82 12.32
N SER A 212 2.90 24.70 12.88
CA SER A 212 1.55 24.18 12.64
C SER A 212 0.49 25.10 13.23
N VAL A 213 0.72 25.65 14.41
CA VAL A 213 -0.17 26.64 15.04
C VAL A 213 -0.24 27.92 14.22
N GLU A 214 0.89 28.45 13.77
CA GLU A 214 0.91 29.64 12.92
C GLU A 214 0.25 29.40 11.57
N TYR A 215 0.41 28.21 11.00
CA TYR A 215 -0.29 27.82 9.79
C TYR A 215 -1.80 27.73 10.02
N ALA A 216 -2.24 27.11 11.11
CA ALA A 216 -3.65 27.01 11.47
C ALA A 216 -4.30 28.39 11.65
N LYS A 217 -3.61 29.33 12.34
CA LYS A 217 -4.08 30.73 12.47
C LYS A 217 -4.30 31.39 11.12
N LYS A 218 -3.41 31.14 10.15
CA LYS A 218 -3.55 31.67 8.78
C LYS A 218 -4.72 31.07 8.02
N LEU A 219 -5.11 29.84 8.32
CA LEU A 219 -6.27 29.18 7.71
C LEU A 219 -7.60 29.73 8.25
N TYR A 220 -7.59 30.29 9.47
CA TYR A 220 -8.80 30.83 10.08
C TYR A 220 -9.46 31.87 9.16
N THR A 221 -10.77 31.75 9.04
CA THR A 221 -11.60 32.61 8.19
C THR A 221 -12.91 32.89 8.89
N HIS A 222 -13.42 34.07 8.78
CA HIS A 222 -14.75 34.39 9.27
C HIS A 222 -15.51 35.24 8.26
N ASP A 223 -16.82 35.09 8.26
CA ASP A 223 -17.73 35.84 7.43
C ASP A 223 -19.06 36.03 8.21
N GLY A 224 -19.31 37.23 8.71
CA GLY A 224 -20.40 37.47 9.64
C GLY A 224 -20.24 36.61 10.91
N GLU A 225 -21.21 35.74 11.17
CA GLU A 225 -21.21 34.85 12.34
C GLU A 225 -20.52 33.49 12.06
N ILE A 226 -20.08 33.24 10.84
CA ILE A 226 -19.42 31.99 10.47
C ILE A 226 -17.95 32.07 10.80
N HIS A 227 -17.50 31.22 11.68
CA HIS A 227 -16.10 31.06 12.06
C HIS A 227 -15.62 29.66 11.69
N ALA A 228 -14.62 29.55 10.81
CA ALA A 228 -14.16 28.28 10.30
C ALA A 228 -12.69 28.34 9.87
N PHE A 229 -12.16 27.19 9.44
CA PHE A 229 -10.85 27.12 8.80
C PHE A 229 -11.02 26.80 7.32
N ASN A 230 -10.25 27.48 6.50
CA ASN A 230 -10.15 27.16 5.08
C ASN A 230 -9.44 25.81 4.91
N ILE A 231 -9.74 25.07 3.83
CA ILE A 231 -9.13 23.78 3.55
C ILE A 231 -7.61 23.88 3.33
N GLY A 232 -7.11 25.01 2.90
CA GLY A 232 -5.69 25.21 2.65
C GLY A 232 -5.40 26.40 1.74
N PHE A 233 -4.15 26.47 1.34
CA PHE A 233 -3.69 27.47 0.39
C PHE A 233 -3.48 26.84 -1.00
N ARG A 234 -3.60 27.67 -2.02
CA ARG A 234 -3.15 27.39 -3.38
C ARG A 234 -2.19 28.47 -3.84
N TRP A 235 -1.29 28.12 -4.74
CA TRP A 235 -0.46 29.09 -5.42
C TRP A 235 -1.25 29.74 -6.55
N ASP A 236 -1.36 31.06 -6.58
CA ASP A 236 -2.11 31.80 -7.61
C ASP A 236 -1.25 32.30 -8.78
N GLY A 237 0.06 32.04 -8.72
CA GLY A 237 1.05 32.53 -9.68
C GLY A 237 2.03 33.52 -9.06
N ASN A 238 1.65 34.19 -7.96
CA ASN A 238 2.46 35.19 -7.26
C ASN A 238 2.65 34.85 -5.78
N GLU A 239 1.58 34.38 -5.12
CA GLU A 239 1.60 34.13 -3.69
C GLU A 239 0.67 32.97 -3.29
N TRP A 240 0.79 32.52 -2.03
CA TRP A 240 -0.09 31.52 -1.45
C TRP A 240 -1.37 32.19 -0.92
N VAL A 241 -2.50 31.92 -1.57
CA VAL A 241 -3.83 32.44 -1.21
C VAL A 241 -4.73 31.33 -0.69
N LYS A 242 -5.68 31.69 0.18
CA LYS A 242 -6.72 30.76 0.63
C LYS A 242 -7.59 30.32 -0.55
N ARG A 243 -8.09 29.10 -0.48
CA ARG A 243 -8.99 28.57 -1.52
C ARG A 243 -10.39 29.13 -1.35
N GLU A 244 -10.87 29.85 -2.33
CA GLU A 244 -12.23 30.39 -2.32
C GLU A 244 -13.30 29.34 -2.57
N GLU A 245 -12.99 28.34 -3.40
CA GLU A 245 -13.88 27.23 -3.76
C GLU A 245 -14.18 26.30 -2.58
N MET A 246 -13.38 26.32 -1.52
CA MET A 246 -13.53 25.50 -0.32
C MET A 246 -13.28 26.34 0.94
N LYS A 247 -13.91 27.51 1.00
CA LYS A 247 -13.71 28.49 2.05
C LYS A 247 -14.08 27.98 3.45
N TYR A 248 -15.09 27.11 3.55
CA TYR A 248 -15.62 26.58 4.80
C TYR A 248 -15.71 25.05 4.72
N GLU A 249 -14.58 24.38 4.78
CA GLU A 249 -14.56 22.92 4.75
C GLU A 249 -14.98 22.35 6.10
N ILE A 250 -16.17 21.78 6.17
CA ILE A 250 -16.75 21.29 7.43
C ILE A 250 -16.56 19.77 7.62
N GLY A 251 -16.52 19.00 6.57
CA GLY A 251 -16.76 17.57 6.68
C GLY A 251 -15.71 16.63 6.17
N TRP A 252 -15.01 16.98 5.12
CA TRP A 252 -14.19 15.99 4.43
C TRP A 252 -13.06 15.41 5.27
N CYS A 253 -12.35 16.20 6.02
CA CYS A 253 -11.20 15.74 6.79
C CYS A 253 -11.33 16.00 8.30
N GLY A 254 -12.49 16.41 8.80
CA GLY A 254 -12.65 16.80 10.20
C GLY A 254 -11.73 17.96 10.63
N GLN A 255 -11.17 18.66 9.65
CA GLN A 255 -10.09 19.63 9.86
C GLN A 255 -10.53 20.79 10.77
N ASN A 256 -11.74 21.27 10.63
CA ASN A 256 -12.23 22.40 11.44
C ASN A 256 -12.24 22.06 12.94
N ALA A 257 -12.76 20.88 13.31
CA ALA A 257 -12.81 20.46 14.70
C ALA A 257 -11.41 20.22 15.27
N SER A 258 -10.55 19.51 14.53
CA SER A 258 -9.20 19.17 14.99
C SER A 258 -8.29 20.40 15.12
N LEU A 259 -8.39 21.37 14.18
CA LEU A 259 -7.65 22.62 14.27
C LEU A 259 -8.14 23.50 15.44
N ALA A 260 -9.45 23.59 15.66
CA ALA A 260 -10.00 24.33 16.79
C ALA A 260 -9.52 23.74 18.12
N VAL A 261 -9.56 22.42 18.28
CA VAL A 261 -9.07 21.73 19.46
C VAL A 261 -7.57 21.94 19.66
N SER A 262 -6.78 21.87 18.60
CA SER A 262 -5.33 22.08 18.65
C SER A 262 -4.97 23.51 19.08
N LEU A 263 -5.69 24.51 18.56
CA LEU A 263 -5.49 25.92 18.96
C LEU A 263 -5.92 26.18 20.42
N LEU A 264 -7.01 25.55 20.86
CA LEU A 264 -7.45 25.64 22.26
C LEU A 264 -6.42 25.00 23.18
N TYR A 265 -5.86 23.88 22.82
CA TYR A 265 -4.79 23.21 23.58
C TYR A 265 -3.53 24.06 23.65
N ASP A 266 -3.11 24.67 22.54
CA ASP A 266 -1.96 25.58 22.51
C ASP A 266 -2.17 26.82 23.41
N TYR A 267 -3.39 27.34 23.46
CA TYR A 267 -3.73 28.48 24.34
C TYR A 267 -3.68 28.13 25.83
N GLN A 268 -3.93 26.87 26.19
CA GLN A 268 -3.93 26.41 27.58
C GLN A 268 -2.54 26.04 28.11
N MET A 269 -1.56 25.78 27.23
CA MET A 269 -0.17 25.52 27.60
C MET A 269 0.60 26.81 27.89
#